data_3262d2712ea664056b0fe19e38cd73bc
#
_entry.id   3262d2712ea664056b0fe19e38cd73bc
#
_cell.length_a   1.000
_cell.length_b   1.000
_cell.length_c   1.000
_cell.angle_alpha   90.00
_cell.angle_beta   90.00
_cell.angle_gamma   90.00
#
_symmetry.space_group_name_H-M   'P 1'
#
loop_
_entity.id
_entity.type
_entity.pdbx_description
1 polymer ?
#
loop_
_entity_poly.entity_id
_entity_poly.type
_entity_poly.pdbx_seq_one_letter_code
_entity_poly.pdbx_strand_id
1 'polypeptide(L)'
;DDARGAAARRTLYEVLLTLLRMLSVFTPHIAEEIYQRLYAGRVGWASVTTAPWPQPEPYDPGAVEAGEVVVRTIAALRRAKSAARMALSEELPRATIYAPPRYAEVLRACLEDIAGTVRIRELEVREEGRGEHAVPEYPDVTFSLSTAGAA
;
A
#
# COMPACT_ATOMS: atom_id res chain seq x y z
N ASP A 1 -9.20 -1.64 -17.12
CA ASP A 1 -9.09 -2.83 -16.26
C ASP A 1 -7.77 -3.52 -16.58
N ASP A 2 -6.71 -3.10 -15.92
CA ASP A 2 -5.38 -3.62 -16.17
C ASP A 2 -5.04 -4.83 -15.28
N ALA A 3 -3.96 -5.53 -15.60
CA ALA A 3 -3.50 -6.70 -14.85
C ALA A 3 -3.19 -6.38 -13.37
N ARG A 4 -2.74 -5.15 -13.06
CA ARG A 4 -2.47 -4.69 -11.69
C ARG A 4 -3.74 -4.58 -10.87
N GLY A 5 -4.80 -3.99 -11.43
CA GLY A 5 -6.09 -3.91 -10.77
C GLY A 5 -6.70 -5.30 -10.52
N ALA A 6 -6.50 -6.25 -11.43
CA ALA A 6 -6.92 -7.63 -11.24
C ALA A 6 -6.14 -8.32 -10.12
N ALA A 7 -4.81 -8.13 -10.06
CA ALA A 7 -3.96 -8.67 -9.01
C ALA A 7 -4.34 -8.10 -7.63
N ALA A 8 -4.55 -6.79 -7.53
CA ALA A 8 -4.97 -6.14 -6.28
C ALA A 8 -6.33 -6.66 -5.79
N ARG A 9 -7.32 -6.80 -6.68
CA ARG A 9 -8.63 -7.38 -6.34
C ARG A 9 -8.51 -8.82 -5.86
N ARG A 10 -7.66 -9.62 -6.50
CA ARG A 10 -7.40 -10.99 -6.08
C ARG A 10 -6.80 -11.04 -4.69
N THR A 11 -5.76 -10.25 -4.43
CA THR A 11 -5.12 -10.17 -3.10
C THR A 11 -6.13 -9.78 -2.03
N LEU A 12 -6.94 -8.74 -2.27
CA LEU A 12 -7.98 -8.32 -1.34
C LEU A 12 -9.02 -9.42 -1.07
N TYR A 13 -9.41 -10.16 -2.11
CA TYR A 13 -10.34 -11.28 -1.99
C TYR A 13 -9.78 -12.40 -1.10
N GLU A 14 -8.54 -12.80 -1.33
CA GLU A 14 -7.87 -13.87 -0.57
C GLU A 14 -7.58 -13.45 0.88
N VAL A 15 -7.10 -12.23 1.09
CA VAL A 15 -6.84 -11.68 2.43
C VAL A 15 -8.14 -11.55 3.24
N LEU A 16 -9.22 -11.03 2.64
CA LEU A 16 -10.50 -10.91 3.33
C LEU A 16 -11.05 -12.28 3.73
N LEU A 17 -10.99 -13.28 2.84
CA LEU A 17 -11.43 -14.64 3.17
C LEU A 17 -10.63 -15.22 4.34
N THR A 18 -9.31 -15.02 4.34
CA THR A 18 -8.43 -15.48 5.43
C THR A 18 -8.79 -14.78 6.75
N LEU A 19 -8.99 -13.47 6.72
CA LEU A 19 -9.41 -12.70 7.88
C LEU A 19 -10.78 -13.14 8.41
N LEU A 20 -11.76 -13.41 7.56
CA LEU A 20 -13.08 -13.91 7.98
C LEU A 20 -12.99 -15.27 8.69
N ARG A 21 -12.15 -16.17 8.19
CA ARG A 21 -11.89 -17.46 8.85
C ARG A 21 -11.30 -17.30 10.24
N MET A 22 -10.34 -16.38 10.41
CA MET A 22 -9.72 -16.08 11.71
C MET A 22 -10.69 -15.35 12.65
N LEU A 23 -11.42 -14.36 12.14
CA LEU A 23 -12.36 -13.55 12.91
C LEU A 23 -13.63 -14.29 13.29
N SER A 24 -13.99 -15.38 12.58
CA SER A 24 -15.18 -16.17 12.89
C SER A 24 -15.20 -16.73 14.31
N VAL A 25 -14.02 -16.88 14.93
CA VAL A 25 -13.89 -17.30 16.34
C VAL A 25 -14.35 -16.23 17.32
N PHE A 26 -14.16 -14.95 16.99
CA PHE A 26 -14.46 -13.81 17.86
C PHE A 26 -15.78 -13.13 17.48
N THR A 27 -16.07 -13.03 16.22
CA THR A 27 -17.25 -12.32 15.66
C THR A 27 -17.99 -13.20 14.64
N PRO A 28 -18.53 -14.38 15.06
CA PRO A 28 -19.07 -15.38 14.14
C PRO A 28 -20.20 -14.83 13.25
N HIS A 29 -21.11 -14.06 13.80
CA HIS A 29 -22.26 -13.55 13.04
C HIS A 29 -21.87 -12.58 11.92
N ILE A 30 -20.93 -11.65 12.20
CA ILE A 30 -20.44 -10.70 11.21
C ILE A 30 -19.61 -11.41 10.15
N ALA A 31 -18.72 -12.30 10.58
CA ALA A 31 -17.89 -13.08 9.65
C ALA A 31 -18.74 -13.96 8.73
N GLU A 32 -19.77 -14.62 9.27
CA GLU A 32 -20.70 -15.44 8.49
C GLU A 32 -21.49 -14.61 7.49
N GLU A 33 -22.04 -13.48 7.90
CA GLU A 33 -22.83 -12.63 7.01
C GLU A 33 -22.00 -12.14 5.80
N ILE A 34 -20.76 -11.69 6.03
CA ILE A 34 -19.87 -11.28 4.95
C ILE A 34 -19.49 -12.49 4.08
N TYR A 35 -19.20 -13.63 4.69
CA TYR A 35 -18.88 -14.85 3.98
C TYR A 35 -20.01 -15.29 3.06
N GLN A 36 -21.23 -15.36 3.56
CA GLN A 36 -22.39 -15.78 2.77
C GLN A 36 -22.62 -14.86 1.57
N ARG A 37 -22.44 -13.58 1.72
CA ARG A 37 -22.62 -12.61 0.62
C ARG A 37 -21.54 -12.67 -0.46
N LEU A 38 -20.29 -12.88 -0.08
CA LEU A 38 -19.16 -12.73 -0.99
C LEU A 38 -18.54 -14.05 -1.46
N TYR A 39 -18.63 -15.12 -0.65
CA TYR A 39 -17.81 -16.33 -0.83
C TYR A 39 -18.59 -17.65 -0.93
N ALA A 40 -19.72 -17.80 -0.26
CA ALA A 40 -20.40 -19.09 -0.11
C ALA A 40 -20.65 -19.84 -1.45
N GLY A 41 -21.02 -19.11 -2.49
CA GLY A 41 -21.22 -19.69 -3.84
C GLY A 41 -19.92 -19.95 -4.64
N ARG A 42 -18.74 -19.68 -4.08
CA ARG A 42 -17.45 -19.68 -4.80
C ARG A 42 -16.42 -20.63 -4.20
N VAL A 43 -16.40 -20.78 -2.89
CA VAL A 43 -15.37 -21.57 -2.17
C VAL A 43 -15.86 -22.89 -1.59
N GLY A 44 -17.17 -23.18 -1.68
CA GLY A 44 -17.75 -24.50 -1.40
C GLY A 44 -17.90 -24.87 0.08
N TRP A 45 -17.63 -23.99 1.03
CA TRP A 45 -17.94 -24.21 2.45
C TRP A 45 -19.34 -23.73 2.76
N ALA A 46 -20.08 -24.50 3.54
CA ALA A 46 -21.46 -24.13 3.94
C ALA A 46 -21.46 -22.92 4.89
N SER A 47 -20.42 -22.78 5.70
CA SER A 47 -20.24 -21.70 6.67
C SER A 47 -18.76 -21.41 6.88
N VAL A 48 -18.42 -20.15 7.15
CA VAL A 48 -17.03 -19.74 7.48
C VAL A 48 -16.56 -20.35 8.81
N THR A 49 -17.48 -20.60 9.74
CA THR A 49 -17.16 -21.19 11.04
C THR A 49 -16.76 -22.68 10.96
N THR A 50 -17.16 -23.35 9.88
CA THR A 50 -16.77 -24.74 9.61
C THR A 50 -15.63 -24.84 8.58
N ALA A 51 -15.15 -23.72 8.08
CA ALA A 51 -14.03 -23.69 7.15
C ALA A 51 -12.72 -24.16 7.81
N PRO A 52 -11.82 -24.80 7.06
CA PRO A 52 -10.50 -25.17 7.58
C PRO A 52 -9.75 -23.93 8.07
N TRP A 53 -8.97 -24.06 9.15
CA TRP A 53 -8.12 -22.95 9.61
C TRP A 53 -7.11 -22.56 8.54
N PRO A 54 -6.84 -21.26 8.33
CA PRO A 54 -5.86 -20.81 7.34
C PRO A 54 -4.48 -21.42 7.63
N GLN A 55 -3.82 -21.90 6.60
CA GLN A 55 -2.44 -22.34 6.69
C GLN A 55 -1.52 -21.25 6.17
N PRO A 56 -0.29 -21.12 6.73
CA PRO A 56 0.72 -20.22 6.18
C PRO A 56 1.03 -20.59 4.73
N GLU A 57 1.05 -19.59 3.86
CA GLU A 57 1.49 -19.78 2.47
C GLU A 57 2.94 -19.31 2.30
N PRO A 58 3.70 -19.90 1.37
CA PRO A 58 5.01 -19.40 1.00
C PRO A 58 4.92 -17.93 0.55
N TYR A 59 5.86 -17.11 0.96
CA TYR A 59 5.95 -15.73 0.55
C TYR A 59 7.38 -15.42 0.06
N ASP A 60 7.51 -14.39 -0.78
CA ASP A 60 8.79 -13.86 -1.23
C ASP A 60 9.25 -12.76 -0.26
N PRO A 61 10.33 -12.98 0.52
CA PRO A 61 10.87 -11.95 1.42
C PRO A 61 11.28 -10.67 0.69
N GLY A 62 11.78 -10.78 -0.55
CA GLY A 62 12.16 -9.64 -1.37
C GLY A 62 10.94 -8.78 -1.75
N ALA A 63 9.81 -9.41 -2.07
CA ALA A 63 8.56 -8.69 -2.32
C ALA A 63 8.01 -8.01 -1.07
N VAL A 64 8.18 -8.61 0.11
CA VAL A 64 7.81 -8.00 1.40
C VAL A 64 8.66 -6.75 1.67
N GLU A 65 9.99 -6.85 1.54
CA GLU A 65 10.90 -5.70 1.72
C GLU A 65 10.58 -4.58 0.71
N ALA A 66 10.36 -4.92 -0.55
CA ALA A 66 9.97 -3.98 -1.58
C ALA A 66 8.67 -3.24 -1.24
N GLY A 67 7.64 -3.98 -0.78
CA GLY A 67 6.37 -3.41 -0.33
C GLY A 67 6.53 -2.50 0.88
N GLU A 68 7.37 -2.88 1.84
CA GLU A 68 7.63 -2.09 3.04
C GLU A 68 8.25 -0.72 2.70
N VAL A 69 9.23 -0.66 1.81
CA VAL A 69 9.83 0.62 1.34
C VAL A 69 8.77 1.54 0.75
N VAL A 70 7.87 1.03 -0.08
CA VAL A 70 6.78 1.81 -0.69
C VAL A 70 5.83 2.35 0.38
N VAL A 71 5.37 1.48 1.28
CA VAL A 71 4.44 1.86 2.37
C VAL A 71 5.05 2.92 3.28
N ARG A 72 6.33 2.77 3.68
CA ARG A 72 7.03 3.76 4.52
C ARG A 72 7.25 5.08 3.80
N THR A 73 7.55 5.03 2.51
CA THR A 73 7.67 6.25 1.69
C THR A 73 6.34 6.99 1.61
N ILE A 74 5.22 6.31 1.35
CA ILE A 74 3.88 6.90 1.38
C ILE A 74 3.57 7.53 2.75
N ALA A 75 3.87 6.82 3.82
CA ALA A 75 3.66 7.33 5.18
C ALA A 75 4.49 8.58 5.47
N ALA A 76 5.76 8.61 5.03
CA ALA A 76 6.63 9.77 5.19
C ALA A 76 6.15 10.98 4.38
N LEU A 77 5.75 10.79 3.12
CA LEU A 77 5.16 11.82 2.26
C LEU A 77 3.89 12.41 2.88
N ARG A 78 3.00 11.57 3.41
CA ARG A 78 1.78 12.02 4.09
C ARG A 78 2.09 12.83 5.36
N ARG A 79 3.07 12.40 6.16
CA ARG A 79 3.52 13.16 7.35
C ARG A 79 4.07 14.54 6.96
N ALA A 80 4.92 14.59 5.94
CA ALA A 80 5.49 15.86 5.46
C ALA A 80 4.42 16.81 4.92
N LYS A 81 3.43 16.28 4.18
CA LYS A 81 2.27 17.03 3.70
C LYS A 81 1.45 17.61 4.85
N SER A 82 1.20 16.82 5.90
CA SER A 82 0.51 17.28 7.11
C SER A 82 1.33 18.32 7.90
N ALA A 83 2.66 18.17 7.96
CA ALA A 83 3.56 19.14 8.59
C ALA A 83 3.57 20.48 7.83
N ALA A 84 3.41 20.45 6.51
CA ALA A 84 3.22 21.64 5.67
C ALA A 84 1.79 22.22 5.77
N ARG A 85 0.94 21.72 6.70
CA ARG A 85 -0.46 22.14 6.91
C ARG A 85 -1.36 21.92 5.68
N MET A 86 -1.00 21.05 4.77
CA MET A 86 -1.82 20.64 3.64
C MET A 86 -2.82 19.55 4.08
N ALA A 87 -4.04 19.62 3.58
CA ALA A 87 -4.99 18.52 3.77
C ALA A 87 -4.52 17.27 2.99
N LEU A 88 -4.80 16.08 3.51
CA LEU A 88 -4.45 14.83 2.80
C LEU A 88 -5.18 14.71 1.44
N SER A 89 -6.36 15.33 1.32
CA SER A 89 -7.14 15.39 0.09
C SER A 89 -6.66 16.45 -0.90
N GLU A 90 -5.83 17.39 -0.48
CA GLU A 90 -5.27 18.45 -1.32
C GLU A 90 -4.23 17.88 -2.29
N GLU A 91 -4.19 18.39 -3.51
CA GLU A 91 -3.22 17.95 -4.50
C GLU A 91 -1.87 18.65 -4.28
N LEU A 92 -0.79 17.86 -4.24
CA LEU A 92 0.57 18.35 -4.23
C LEU A 92 1.06 18.47 -5.69
N PRO A 93 1.52 19.65 -6.15
CA PRO A 93 1.90 19.83 -7.54
C PRO A 93 3.05 18.92 -7.98
N ARG A 94 4.11 18.83 -7.16
CA ARG A 94 5.28 18.02 -7.47
C ARG A 94 5.95 17.48 -6.21
N ALA A 95 6.51 16.26 -6.33
CA ALA A 95 7.45 15.70 -5.38
C ALA A 95 8.56 14.94 -6.11
N THR A 96 9.75 14.92 -5.53
CA THR A 96 10.87 14.12 -6.03
C THR A 96 11.36 13.21 -4.92
N ILE A 97 11.44 11.92 -5.19
CA ILE A 97 12.01 10.90 -4.29
C ILE A 97 13.45 10.61 -4.76
N TYR A 98 14.39 10.61 -3.85
CA TYR A 98 15.78 10.23 -4.08
C TYR A 98 16.03 8.91 -3.35
N ALA A 99 16.45 7.88 -4.08
CA ALA A 99 16.63 6.55 -3.53
C ALA A 99 17.80 5.84 -4.22
N PRO A 100 18.59 5.03 -3.47
CA PRO A 100 19.63 4.21 -4.07
C PRO A 100 19.02 3.21 -5.07
N PRO A 101 19.82 2.70 -6.04
CA PRO A 101 19.33 1.82 -7.11
C PRO A 101 18.46 0.66 -6.61
N ARG A 102 18.85 0.04 -5.47
CA ARG A 102 18.11 -1.08 -4.86
C ARG A 102 16.63 -0.77 -4.54
N TYR A 103 16.31 0.50 -4.24
CA TYR A 103 14.94 0.94 -3.92
C TYR A 103 14.30 1.73 -5.06
N ALA A 104 15.11 2.37 -5.92
CA ALA A 104 14.62 3.20 -7.00
C ALA A 104 13.76 2.42 -7.99
N GLU A 105 14.12 1.18 -8.29
CA GLU A 105 13.38 0.33 -9.21
C GLU A 105 11.97 0.03 -8.70
N VAL A 106 11.82 -0.41 -7.45
CA VAL A 106 10.51 -0.71 -6.87
C VAL A 106 9.66 0.54 -6.69
N LEU A 107 10.26 1.67 -6.31
CA LEU A 107 9.55 2.94 -6.18
C LEU A 107 9.04 3.44 -7.55
N ARG A 108 9.81 3.25 -8.63
CA ARG A 108 9.36 3.54 -10.00
C ARG A 108 8.24 2.60 -10.45
N ALA A 109 8.32 1.32 -10.11
CA ALA A 109 7.29 0.34 -10.43
C ALA A 109 5.94 0.66 -9.75
N CYS A 110 5.98 1.29 -8.57
CA CYS A 110 4.80 1.70 -7.78
C CYS A 110 4.50 3.20 -7.86
N LEU A 111 5.07 3.92 -8.84
CA LEU A 111 4.99 5.38 -8.93
C LEU A 111 3.55 5.89 -8.97
N GLU A 112 2.69 5.26 -9.77
CA GLU A 112 1.28 5.61 -9.91
C GLU A 112 0.50 5.40 -8.60
N ASP A 113 0.80 4.31 -7.87
CA ASP A 113 0.16 4.00 -6.59
C ASP A 113 0.57 5.01 -5.52
N ILE A 114 1.85 5.40 -5.48
CA ILE A 114 2.36 6.42 -4.56
C ILE A 114 1.72 7.77 -4.89
N ALA A 115 1.77 8.18 -6.16
CA ALA A 115 1.22 9.45 -6.62
C ALA A 115 -0.28 9.55 -6.36
N GLY A 116 -1.04 8.52 -6.70
CA GLY A 116 -2.49 8.45 -6.46
C GLY A 116 -2.85 8.47 -4.98
N THR A 117 -2.10 7.71 -4.15
CA THR A 117 -2.35 7.61 -2.71
C THR A 117 -2.08 8.91 -1.95
N VAL A 118 -1.05 9.65 -2.34
CA VAL A 118 -0.65 10.92 -1.70
C VAL A 118 -1.28 12.12 -2.38
N ARG A 119 -1.86 11.92 -3.57
CA ARG A 119 -2.36 12.97 -4.48
C ARG A 119 -1.25 13.92 -4.92
N ILE A 120 -0.28 13.38 -5.63
CA ILE A 120 0.82 14.13 -6.24
C ILE A 120 0.59 14.15 -7.75
N ARG A 121 0.62 15.33 -8.37
CA ARG A 121 0.43 15.48 -9.81
C ARG A 121 1.64 15.00 -10.60
N GLU A 122 2.83 15.43 -10.18
CA GLU A 122 4.09 15.06 -10.80
C GLU A 122 5.01 14.42 -9.75
N LEU A 123 5.21 13.12 -9.84
CA LEU A 123 6.12 12.37 -8.97
C LEU A 123 7.28 11.82 -9.79
N GLU A 124 8.50 12.06 -9.30
CA GLU A 124 9.72 11.60 -9.93
C GLU A 124 10.58 10.82 -8.94
N VAL A 125 11.28 9.77 -9.42
CA VAL A 125 12.25 8.99 -8.63
C VAL A 125 13.62 9.13 -9.26
N ARG A 126 14.58 9.66 -8.50
CA ARG A 126 15.97 9.88 -8.89
C ARG A 126 16.91 9.04 -8.05
N GLU A 127 18.02 8.62 -8.64
CA GLU A 127 19.07 7.89 -7.93
C GLU A 127 20.14 8.82 -7.36
N GLU A 128 20.27 9.99 -7.96
CA GLU A 128 21.22 11.02 -7.54
C GLU A 128 20.49 12.21 -6.89
N GLY A 129 21.13 12.77 -5.88
CA GLY A 129 20.59 13.90 -5.12
C GLY A 129 20.15 13.50 -3.71
N ARG A 130 19.63 14.49 -3.00
CA ARG A 130 19.10 14.33 -1.65
C ARG A 130 17.93 15.30 -1.43
N GLY A 131 16.85 14.77 -0.88
CA GLY A 131 15.68 15.54 -0.49
C GLY A 131 15.82 16.17 0.91
N GLU A 132 14.94 17.09 1.22
CA GLU A 132 14.86 17.78 2.52
C GLU A 132 14.32 16.88 3.64
N HIS A 133 13.56 15.87 3.29
CA HIS A 133 12.93 14.94 4.22
C HIS A 133 13.48 13.52 4.00
N ALA A 134 13.65 12.78 5.08
CA ALA A 134 14.04 11.37 5.03
C ALA A 134 12.86 10.45 5.40
N VAL A 135 12.87 9.24 4.86
CA VAL A 135 12.02 8.15 5.34
C VAL A 135 12.67 7.57 6.58
N PRO A 136 12.06 7.63 7.78
CA PRO A 136 12.73 7.30 9.04
C PRO A 136 13.35 5.91 9.07
N GLU A 137 12.65 4.91 8.53
CA GLU A 137 13.08 3.52 8.51
C GLU A 137 14.07 3.22 7.36
N TYR A 138 14.16 4.13 6.39
CA TYR A 138 15.04 4.05 5.21
C TYR A 138 15.74 5.38 4.99
N PRO A 139 16.76 5.73 5.80
CA PRO A 139 17.41 7.05 5.77
C PRO A 139 18.10 7.38 4.44
N ASP A 140 18.40 6.36 3.64
CA ASP A 140 18.93 6.51 2.28
C ASP A 140 17.82 6.91 1.26
N VAL A 141 16.55 6.80 1.64
CA VAL A 141 15.41 7.28 0.84
C VAL A 141 15.01 8.65 1.38
N THR A 142 15.17 9.67 0.54
CA THR A 142 14.83 11.04 0.89
C THR A 142 13.87 11.62 -0.15
N PHE A 143 13.19 12.72 0.17
CA PHE A 143 12.29 13.36 -0.78
C PHE A 143 12.18 14.86 -0.53
N SER A 144 11.80 15.58 -1.58
CA SER A 144 11.44 17.00 -1.54
C SER A 144 10.01 17.19 -2.02
N LEU A 145 9.30 18.10 -1.37
CA LEU A 145 7.96 18.52 -1.76
C LEU A 145 8.03 19.91 -2.40
N SER A 146 7.43 20.10 -3.56
CA SER A 146 7.24 21.42 -4.15
C SER A 146 5.80 21.85 -3.98
N THR A 147 5.54 22.77 -3.07
CA THR A 147 4.24 23.43 -2.92
C THR A 147 4.15 24.60 -3.89
N ALA A 148 3.01 24.82 -4.55
CA ALA A 148 2.79 25.97 -5.40
C ALA A 148 2.87 27.26 -4.55
N GLY A 149 4.06 27.88 -4.52
CA GLY A 149 4.30 29.07 -3.70
C GLY A 149 5.75 29.46 -3.48
N ALA A 150 6.71 28.65 -3.98
CA ALA A 150 8.13 29.05 -4.02
C ALA A 150 8.48 29.45 -5.46
N ALA A 151 8.10 30.63 -5.86
CA ALA A 151 8.63 31.38 -6.99
C ALA A 151 9.43 32.56 -6.43
#